data_21a59a7f20ef869f5627d23b3ffa427c
#
_entry.id   21a59a7f20ef869f5627d23b3ffa427c
#
_cell.length_a   1.000
_cell.length_b   1.000
_cell.length_c   1.000
_cell.angle_alpha   90.00
_cell.angle_beta   90.00
_cell.angle_gamma   90.00
#
_symmetry.space_group_name_H-M   'P 1'
#
loop_
_entity.id
_entity.type
_entity.pdbx_description
1 polymer ?
#
loop_
_entity_poly.entity_id
_entity_poly.type
_entity_poly.pdbx_seq_one_letter_code
_entity_poly.pdbx_strand_id
1 'polypeptide(L)'
;MKTFHDLSQLIFPTRCFGCGRLGINICTECRREWIPHIYKTHVDSMKVHSGLIYTPTASKIILAAKEVSIQGADQLLISAIIHVLEKAKFGAQPFKLIPIPSSKGSQRRRGRSFIVDLTHQISEVVGIPMNDCLQISRQVKDQSGLSRSKRVTNMNGAFTLKKDAIVRGNQILIDDVVTTGATLKEAARALNSQGFHAVGSVSAVTACVALPLR
;
A
#
# COMPACT_ATOMS: atom_id res chain seq x y z
N MET A 1 -33.37 1.33 14.79
CA MET A 1 -31.94 1.55 14.45
C MET A 1 -31.71 2.47 13.22
N LYS A 2 -32.64 2.65 12.30
CA LYS A 2 -32.50 3.56 11.13
C LYS A 2 -32.43 5.05 11.52
N THR A 3 -33.22 5.50 12.49
CA THR A 3 -33.36 6.90 12.89
C THR A 3 -32.08 7.52 13.50
N PHE A 4 -31.24 6.78 14.22
CA PHE A 4 -29.97 7.30 14.75
C PHE A 4 -28.89 7.47 13.67
N HIS A 5 -28.89 6.61 12.66
CA HIS A 5 -28.01 6.73 11.50
C HIS A 5 -28.36 7.97 10.67
N ASP A 6 -29.64 8.23 10.47
CA ASP A 6 -30.12 9.38 9.69
C ASP A 6 -29.82 10.71 10.40
N LEU A 7 -29.93 10.76 11.73
CA LEU A 7 -29.58 11.95 12.53
C LEU A 7 -28.06 12.22 12.54
N SER A 8 -27.25 11.17 12.62
CA SER A 8 -25.78 11.30 12.55
C SER A 8 -25.30 11.79 11.19
N GLN A 9 -25.98 11.43 10.10
CA GLN A 9 -25.71 11.92 8.75
C GLN A 9 -26.04 13.41 8.56
N LEU A 10 -26.99 13.95 9.32
CA LEU A 10 -27.31 15.39 9.32
C LEU A 10 -26.21 16.23 9.99
N ILE A 11 -25.56 15.71 11.03
CA ILE A 11 -24.52 16.41 11.80
C ILE A 11 -23.13 16.15 11.20
N PHE A 12 -22.87 14.91 10.75
CA PHE A 12 -21.63 14.46 10.13
C PHE A 12 -21.91 13.81 8.77
N PRO A 13 -22.24 14.60 7.75
CA PRO A 13 -22.57 14.05 6.45
C PRO A 13 -21.38 13.35 5.83
N THR A 14 -21.61 12.17 5.26
CA THR A 14 -20.63 11.45 4.46
C THR A 14 -20.03 12.36 3.39
N ARG A 15 -18.71 12.33 3.23
CA ARG A 15 -18.00 13.13 2.22
C ARG A 15 -17.21 12.23 1.28
N CYS A 16 -17.18 12.60 0.01
CA CYS A 16 -16.39 11.93 -1.00
C CYS A 16 -14.90 11.96 -0.62
N PHE A 17 -14.25 10.81 -0.56
CA PHE A 17 -12.83 10.67 -0.19
C PHE A 17 -11.91 11.44 -1.15
N GLY A 18 -12.30 11.58 -2.42
CA GLY A 18 -11.51 12.29 -3.44
C GLY A 18 -11.71 13.80 -3.45
N CYS A 19 -12.94 14.30 -3.49
CA CYS A 19 -13.23 15.74 -3.68
C CYS A 19 -13.93 16.42 -2.50
N GLY A 20 -14.39 15.68 -1.48
CA GLY A 20 -15.09 16.22 -0.31
C GLY A 20 -16.57 16.52 -0.55
N ARG A 21 -17.17 16.25 -1.73
CA ARG A 21 -18.60 16.40 -2.00
C ARG A 21 -19.44 15.64 -0.98
N LEU A 22 -20.52 16.23 -0.51
CA LEU A 22 -21.41 15.65 0.50
C LEU A 22 -22.27 14.51 -0.07
N GLY A 23 -22.68 13.61 0.80
CA GLY A 23 -23.71 12.59 0.58
C GLY A 23 -23.24 11.25 0.04
N ILE A 24 -21.93 11.08 -0.27
CA ILE A 24 -21.42 9.84 -0.85
C ILE A 24 -19.93 9.63 -0.52
N ASN A 25 -19.52 8.39 -0.26
CA ASN A 25 -18.12 8.02 0.03
C ASN A 25 -17.17 8.24 -1.15
N ILE A 26 -17.62 8.01 -2.37
CA ILE A 26 -16.88 8.32 -3.60
C ILE A 26 -17.87 8.70 -4.71
N CYS A 27 -17.77 9.92 -5.24
CA CYS A 27 -18.61 10.40 -6.32
C CYS A 27 -18.18 9.81 -7.67
N THR A 28 -19.05 9.94 -8.69
CA THR A 28 -18.82 9.36 -10.02
C THR A 28 -17.53 9.87 -10.66
N GLU A 29 -17.20 11.15 -10.54
CA GLU A 29 -15.98 11.74 -11.09
C GLU A 29 -14.73 11.15 -10.43
N CYS A 30 -14.67 11.11 -9.10
CA CYS A 30 -13.55 10.53 -8.37
C CYS A 30 -13.44 9.02 -8.59
N ARG A 31 -14.57 8.32 -8.78
CA ARG A 31 -14.58 6.90 -9.11
C ARG A 31 -14.02 6.64 -10.50
N ARG A 32 -14.28 7.50 -11.48
CA ARG A 32 -13.67 7.39 -12.83
C ARG A 32 -12.16 7.55 -12.80
N GLU A 33 -11.64 8.44 -11.95
CA GLU A 33 -10.19 8.56 -11.73
C GLU A 33 -9.61 7.36 -10.95
N TRP A 34 -10.43 6.60 -10.22
CA TRP A 34 -10.04 5.44 -9.44
C TRP A 34 -10.39 4.12 -10.16
N ILE A 35 -10.11 4.03 -11.44
CA ILE A 35 -10.24 2.79 -12.21
C ILE A 35 -8.85 2.14 -12.28
N PRO A 36 -8.63 0.95 -11.67
CA PRO A 36 -7.34 0.31 -11.69
C PRO A 36 -6.94 -0.16 -13.08
N HIS A 37 -5.68 0.10 -13.42
CA HIS A 37 -4.95 -0.44 -14.55
C HIS A 37 -3.67 -1.12 -14.06
N ILE A 38 -2.82 -1.63 -14.95
CA ILE A 38 -1.52 -2.15 -14.56
C ILE A 38 -0.42 -1.23 -15.03
N TYR A 39 0.21 -0.54 -14.09
CA TYR A 39 1.40 0.26 -14.34
C TYR A 39 2.63 -0.52 -13.89
N LYS A 40 3.56 -0.73 -14.81
CA LYS A 40 4.79 -1.50 -14.57
C LYS A 40 5.96 -0.53 -14.45
N THR A 41 6.69 -0.66 -13.36
CA THR A 41 7.93 0.07 -13.11
C THR A 41 8.98 -0.89 -12.55
N HIS A 42 10.18 -0.40 -12.27
CA HIS A 42 11.24 -1.18 -11.65
C HIS A 42 11.87 -0.40 -10.49
N VAL A 43 12.25 -1.12 -9.47
CA VAL A 43 13.12 -0.63 -8.39
C VAL A 43 14.33 -1.55 -8.38
N ASP A 44 15.47 -1.05 -8.86
CA ASP A 44 16.64 -1.87 -9.24
C ASP A 44 16.19 -2.99 -10.21
N SER A 45 16.44 -4.26 -9.90
CA SER A 45 15.99 -5.41 -10.70
C SER A 45 14.58 -5.91 -10.38
N MET A 46 13.95 -5.41 -9.32
CA MET A 46 12.64 -5.86 -8.87
C MET A 46 11.52 -5.24 -9.70
N LYS A 47 10.63 -6.08 -10.24
CA LYS A 47 9.41 -5.63 -10.94
C LYS A 47 8.41 -5.05 -9.94
N VAL A 48 7.87 -3.88 -10.24
CA VAL A 48 6.85 -3.20 -9.44
C VAL A 48 5.60 -3.03 -10.29
N HIS A 49 4.48 -3.51 -9.79
CA HIS A 49 3.18 -3.36 -10.42
C HIS A 49 2.27 -2.52 -9.54
N SER A 50 1.59 -1.54 -10.12
CA SER A 50 0.71 -0.63 -9.40
C SER A 50 -0.63 -0.48 -10.11
N GLY A 51 -1.71 -0.30 -9.33
CA GLY A 51 -3.06 -0.23 -9.87
C GLY A 51 -3.42 1.13 -10.46
N LEU A 52 -2.83 2.21 -9.94
CA LEU A 52 -3.16 3.58 -10.34
C LEU A 52 -1.91 4.47 -10.42
N ILE A 53 -2.02 5.56 -11.16
CA ILE A 53 -1.07 6.67 -11.10
C ILE A 53 -1.48 7.62 -9.97
N TYR A 54 -0.48 8.23 -9.32
CA TYR A 54 -0.69 9.23 -8.29
C TYR A 54 -1.32 10.50 -8.87
N THR A 55 -2.53 10.84 -8.41
CA THR A 55 -3.27 12.04 -8.74
C THR A 55 -3.68 12.77 -7.45
N PRO A 56 -4.13 14.03 -7.52
CA PRO A 56 -4.69 14.72 -6.35
C PRO A 56 -5.86 13.95 -5.71
N THR A 57 -6.71 13.30 -6.51
CA THR A 57 -7.80 12.44 -6.04
C THR A 57 -7.25 11.21 -5.34
N ALA A 58 -6.28 10.51 -5.93
CA ALA A 58 -5.63 9.34 -5.32
C ALA A 58 -4.96 9.70 -4.00
N SER A 59 -4.27 10.85 -3.93
CA SER A 59 -3.66 11.35 -2.70
C SER A 59 -4.66 11.48 -1.56
N LYS A 60 -5.82 12.09 -1.82
CA LYS A 60 -6.87 12.27 -0.80
C LYS A 60 -7.50 10.96 -0.35
N ILE A 61 -7.74 10.02 -1.28
CA ILE A 61 -8.27 8.68 -0.96
C ILE A 61 -7.28 7.92 -0.08
N ILE A 62 -5.98 7.93 -0.42
CA ILE A 62 -4.94 7.30 0.39
C ILE A 62 -4.87 7.92 1.79
N LEU A 63 -4.96 9.26 1.87
CA LEU A 63 -4.94 9.97 3.13
C LEU A 63 -6.16 9.63 3.99
N ALA A 64 -7.35 9.57 3.39
CA ALA A 64 -8.58 9.15 4.06
C ALA A 64 -8.45 7.72 4.63
N ALA A 65 -7.91 6.78 3.87
CA ALA A 65 -7.64 5.43 4.33
C ALA A 65 -6.62 5.39 5.47
N LYS A 66 -5.51 6.12 5.32
CA LYS A 66 -4.39 6.10 6.28
C LYS A 66 -4.68 6.81 7.59
N GLU A 67 -5.18 8.03 7.53
CA GLU A 67 -5.23 8.92 8.71
C GLU A 67 -6.60 8.89 9.40
N VAL A 68 -7.68 8.67 8.66
CA VAL A 68 -9.04 8.70 9.20
C VAL A 68 -9.60 7.29 9.43
N SER A 69 -8.89 6.25 8.98
CA SER A 69 -9.31 4.83 9.11
C SER A 69 -10.74 4.58 8.60
N ILE A 70 -11.08 5.21 7.47
CA ILE A 70 -12.40 5.07 6.87
C ILE A 70 -12.45 3.77 6.05
N GLN A 71 -13.18 2.77 6.52
CA GLN A 71 -13.29 1.45 5.89
C GLN A 71 -13.60 1.50 4.38
N GLY A 72 -14.43 2.44 3.93
CA GLY A 72 -14.74 2.58 2.50
C GLY A 72 -13.54 3.02 1.66
N ALA A 73 -12.61 3.80 2.20
CA ALA A 73 -11.37 4.19 1.52
C ALA A 73 -10.37 3.03 1.50
N ASP A 74 -10.30 2.21 2.55
CA ASP A 74 -9.49 0.98 2.59
C ASP A 74 -9.90 0.03 1.44
N GLN A 75 -11.21 -0.17 1.23
CA GLN A 75 -11.74 -1.05 0.18
C GLN A 75 -11.32 -0.61 -1.23
N LEU A 76 -11.15 0.69 -1.45
CA LEU A 76 -10.64 1.19 -2.73
C LEU A 76 -9.18 0.76 -2.97
N LEU A 77 -8.32 0.86 -1.95
CA LEU A 77 -6.93 0.43 -2.05
C LEU A 77 -6.83 -1.09 -2.19
N ILE A 78 -7.59 -1.84 -1.40
CA ILE A 78 -7.67 -3.31 -1.45
C ILE A 78 -8.07 -3.74 -2.87
N SER A 79 -9.14 -3.17 -3.43
CA SER A 79 -9.61 -3.51 -4.79
C SER A 79 -8.55 -3.22 -5.85
N ALA A 80 -7.80 -2.12 -5.72
CA ALA A 80 -6.73 -1.78 -6.65
C ALA A 80 -5.58 -2.78 -6.59
N ILE A 81 -5.17 -3.19 -5.38
CA ILE A 81 -4.10 -4.19 -5.19
C ILE A 81 -4.55 -5.57 -5.68
N ILE A 82 -5.78 -5.99 -5.38
CA ILE A 82 -6.35 -7.27 -5.86
C ILE A 82 -6.36 -7.29 -7.39
N HIS A 83 -6.84 -6.23 -8.04
CA HIS A 83 -6.83 -6.13 -9.50
C HIS A 83 -5.42 -6.36 -10.09
N VAL A 84 -4.39 -5.80 -9.46
CA VAL A 84 -3.01 -6.00 -9.90
C VAL A 84 -2.56 -7.44 -9.65
N LEU A 85 -2.83 -8.02 -8.49
CA LEU A 85 -2.46 -9.41 -8.16
C LEU A 85 -3.08 -10.42 -9.13
N GLU A 86 -4.33 -10.22 -9.53
CA GLU A 86 -5.06 -11.09 -10.47
C GLU A 86 -4.54 -10.98 -11.91
N LYS A 87 -4.13 -9.80 -12.33
CA LYS A 87 -3.78 -9.51 -13.73
C LYS A 87 -2.27 -9.54 -14.01
N ALA A 88 -1.42 -9.24 -13.00
CA ALA A 88 0.03 -9.26 -13.17
C ALA A 88 0.58 -10.69 -13.09
N LYS A 89 1.56 -10.99 -13.94
CA LYS A 89 2.24 -12.30 -13.94
C LYS A 89 3.50 -12.23 -13.09
N PHE A 90 3.52 -12.95 -11.97
CA PHE A 90 4.67 -13.05 -11.05
C PHE A 90 5.44 -14.38 -11.18
N GLY A 91 5.23 -15.13 -12.27
CA GLY A 91 5.77 -16.47 -12.48
C GLY A 91 4.78 -17.57 -12.12
N ALA A 92 5.16 -18.83 -12.39
CA ALA A 92 4.30 -19.99 -12.15
C ALA A 92 4.38 -20.55 -10.72
N GLN A 93 5.38 -20.12 -9.93
CA GLN A 93 5.58 -20.64 -8.58
C GLN A 93 4.68 -19.92 -7.57
N PRO A 94 4.16 -20.63 -6.55
CA PRO A 94 3.42 -20.01 -5.46
C PRO A 94 4.24 -18.93 -4.75
N PHE A 95 3.58 -17.89 -4.30
CA PHE A 95 4.19 -16.79 -3.56
C PHE A 95 3.37 -16.41 -2.32
N LYS A 96 4.00 -15.67 -1.41
CA LYS A 96 3.37 -15.09 -0.23
C LYS A 96 3.40 -13.57 -0.31
N LEU A 97 2.41 -12.93 0.33
CA LEU A 97 2.33 -11.48 0.43
C LEU A 97 3.10 -11.00 1.66
N ILE A 98 4.03 -10.08 1.49
CA ILE A 98 4.76 -9.45 2.59
C ILE A 98 4.34 -7.99 2.70
N PRO A 99 3.62 -7.58 3.76
CA PRO A 99 3.30 -6.18 3.99
C PRO A 99 4.56 -5.38 4.35
N ILE A 100 4.68 -4.18 3.79
CA ILE A 100 5.72 -3.24 4.18
C ILE A 100 5.35 -2.59 5.53
N PRO A 101 6.18 -2.73 6.60
CA PRO A 101 5.81 -2.21 7.90
C PRO A 101 5.85 -0.68 7.95
N SER A 102 4.88 -0.08 8.63
CA SER A 102 4.85 1.34 8.96
C SER A 102 5.63 1.62 10.25
N SER A 103 6.16 2.85 10.41
CA SER A 103 6.85 3.23 11.64
C SER A 103 5.96 3.11 12.88
N LYS A 104 6.56 2.80 14.04
CA LYS A 104 5.83 2.74 15.32
C LYS A 104 5.10 4.04 15.64
N GLY A 105 5.70 5.19 15.29
CA GLY A 105 5.06 6.50 15.43
C GLY A 105 3.80 6.63 14.57
N SER A 106 3.85 6.20 13.31
CA SER A 106 2.69 6.16 12.41
C SER A 106 1.63 5.19 12.89
N GLN A 107 2.02 4.00 13.36
CA GLN A 107 1.08 3.02 13.93
C GLN A 107 0.37 3.55 15.17
N ARG A 108 1.11 4.18 16.12
CA ARG A 108 0.52 4.79 17.32
C ARG A 108 -0.46 5.92 16.97
N ARG A 109 -0.09 6.79 16.02
CA ARG A 109 -0.95 7.90 15.59
C ARG A 109 -2.25 7.40 14.93
N ARG A 110 -2.18 6.30 14.17
CA ARG A 110 -3.31 5.71 13.44
C ARG A 110 -4.10 4.68 14.24
N GLY A 111 -3.55 4.19 15.36
CA GLY A 111 -4.15 3.11 16.16
C GLY A 111 -4.13 1.73 15.49
N ARG A 112 -3.45 1.58 14.34
CA ARG A 112 -3.40 0.32 13.57
C ARG A 112 -2.14 0.18 12.71
N SER A 113 -1.88 -1.06 12.28
CA SER A 113 -0.81 -1.41 11.33
C SER A 113 -1.36 -1.41 9.90
N PHE A 114 -1.61 -0.24 9.34
CA PHE A 114 -2.37 0.00 8.11
C PHE A 114 -2.11 -1.01 6.97
N ILE A 115 -0.86 -1.16 6.50
CA ILE A 115 -0.54 -2.08 5.39
C ILE A 115 -0.68 -3.55 5.79
N VAL A 116 -0.40 -3.89 7.05
CA VAL A 116 -0.60 -5.25 7.56
C VAL A 116 -2.08 -5.60 7.51
N ASP A 117 -2.95 -4.70 7.99
CA ASP A 117 -4.41 -4.90 8.01
C ASP A 117 -4.98 -5.00 6.59
N LEU A 118 -4.52 -4.14 5.66
CA LEU A 118 -4.90 -4.23 4.25
C LEU A 118 -4.45 -5.55 3.62
N THR A 119 -3.19 -5.95 3.85
CA THR A 119 -2.64 -7.17 3.28
C THR A 119 -3.35 -8.42 3.83
N HIS A 120 -3.77 -8.40 5.09
CA HIS A 120 -4.57 -9.47 5.69
C HIS A 120 -5.91 -9.64 4.95
N GLN A 121 -6.66 -8.55 4.77
CA GLN A 121 -7.93 -8.59 4.02
C GLN A 121 -7.73 -9.02 2.56
N ILE A 122 -6.66 -8.55 1.90
CA ILE A 122 -6.31 -8.99 0.55
C ILE A 122 -6.03 -10.51 0.53
N SER A 123 -5.21 -10.99 1.47
CA SER A 123 -4.87 -12.42 1.61
C SER A 123 -6.10 -13.30 1.73
N GLU A 124 -7.09 -12.88 2.53
CA GLU A 124 -8.37 -13.61 2.69
C GLU A 124 -9.18 -13.65 1.38
N VAL A 125 -9.24 -12.53 0.65
CA VAL A 125 -10.03 -12.45 -0.60
C VAL A 125 -9.39 -13.24 -1.74
N VAL A 126 -8.05 -13.14 -1.92
CA VAL A 126 -7.37 -13.79 -3.05
C VAL A 126 -6.88 -15.20 -2.74
N GLY A 127 -6.95 -15.65 -1.49
CA GLY A 127 -6.46 -16.96 -1.05
C GLY A 127 -4.94 -17.11 -1.08
N ILE A 128 -4.17 -16.01 -1.15
CA ILE A 128 -2.70 -16.01 -1.16
C ILE A 128 -2.20 -15.76 0.26
N PRO A 129 -1.39 -16.67 0.85
CA PRO A 129 -0.93 -16.52 2.23
C PRO A 129 -0.13 -15.23 2.46
N MET A 130 -0.38 -14.55 3.57
CA MET A 130 0.43 -13.43 4.05
C MET A 130 1.56 -13.91 4.96
N ASN A 131 2.69 -13.20 4.94
CA ASN A 131 3.80 -13.39 5.87
C ASN A 131 4.28 -12.03 6.40
N ASP A 132 3.84 -11.66 7.60
CA ASP A 132 4.26 -10.43 8.27
C ASP A 132 5.63 -10.63 8.96
N CYS A 133 6.68 -10.81 8.15
CA CYS A 133 8.04 -11.13 8.60
C CYS A 133 8.94 -9.89 8.77
N LEU A 134 8.59 -8.74 8.20
CA LEU A 134 9.42 -7.54 8.28
C LEU A 134 9.08 -6.68 9.50
N GLN A 135 10.09 -6.05 10.07
CA GLN A 135 9.92 -5.03 11.12
C GLN A 135 10.89 -3.86 10.92
N ILE A 136 10.52 -2.71 11.49
CA ILE A 136 11.42 -1.55 11.51
C ILE A 136 12.41 -1.73 12.66
N SER A 137 13.69 -1.74 12.33
CA SER A 137 14.81 -1.98 13.28
C SER A 137 15.29 -0.71 13.96
N ARG A 138 15.08 0.48 13.35
CA ARG A 138 15.48 1.78 13.92
C ARG A 138 14.42 2.85 13.68
N GLN A 139 14.54 3.98 14.37
CA GLN A 139 13.64 5.11 14.10
C GLN A 139 13.82 5.64 12.68
N VAL A 140 12.73 5.70 11.94
CA VAL A 140 12.63 6.28 10.61
C VAL A 140 11.75 7.52 10.70
N LYS A 141 12.24 8.65 10.20
CA LYS A 141 11.45 9.88 10.12
C LYS A 141 10.27 9.69 9.15
N ASP A 142 9.16 10.38 9.39
CA ASP A 142 8.05 10.39 8.45
C ASP A 142 8.57 10.86 7.07
N GLN A 143 8.19 10.14 6.03
CA GLN A 143 8.66 10.41 4.67
C GLN A 143 7.86 11.52 3.97
N SER A 144 6.72 11.93 4.55
CA SER A 144 5.95 13.07 4.08
C SER A 144 6.82 14.35 4.15
N GLY A 145 6.93 15.06 3.04
CA GLY A 145 7.75 16.28 2.96
C GLY A 145 9.26 16.07 2.74
N LEU A 146 9.78 14.84 2.75
CA LEU A 146 11.19 14.59 2.45
C LEU A 146 11.45 14.61 0.94
N SER A 147 12.59 15.21 0.53
CA SER A 147 13.11 15.12 -0.84
C SER A 147 13.46 13.66 -1.21
N ARG A 148 13.61 13.37 -2.52
CA ARG A 148 13.93 12.02 -3.01
C ARG A 148 15.21 11.46 -2.36
N SER A 149 16.28 12.22 -2.31
CA SER A 149 17.57 11.80 -1.69
C SER A 149 17.42 11.55 -0.19
N LYS A 150 16.72 12.45 0.53
CA LYS A 150 16.46 12.28 1.96
C LYS A 150 15.61 11.03 2.26
N ARG A 151 14.67 10.66 1.40
CA ARG A 151 13.89 9.41 1.55
C ARG A 151 14.80 8.18 1.45
N VAL A 152 15.71 8.13 0.49
CA VAL A 152 16.67 7.02 0.35
C VAL A 152 17.54 6.87 1.58
N THR A 153 18.18 7.96 2.04
CA THR A 153 19.03 7.95 3.25
C THR A 153 18.23 7.58 4.50
N ASN A 154 16.98 8.08 4.61
CA ASN A 154 16.12 7.79 5.74
C ASN A 154 15.70 6.31 5.82
N MET A 155 15.61 5.61 4.69
CA MET A 155 15.20 4.20 4.66
C MET A 155 16.37 3.22 4.79
N ASN A 156 17.59 3.61 4.48
CA ASN A 156 18.73 2.71 4.50
C ASN A 156 18.95 2.05 5.89
N GLY A 157 18.97 0.72 5.96
CA GLY A 157 19.06 -0.05 7.19
C GLY A 157 17.84 0.03 8.11
N ALA A 158 16.69 0.47 7.58
CA ALA A 158 15.48 0.66 8.38
C ALA A 158 14.74 -0.65 8.69
N PHE A 159 14.86 -1.66 7.83
CA PHE A 159 14.14 -2.91 7.98
C PHE A 159 15.04 -4.09 8.36
N THR A 160 14.49 -4.99 9.15
CA THR A 160 15.04 -6.31 9.46
C THR A 160 13.91 -7.33 9.52
N LEU A 161 14.24 -8.62 9.48
CA LEU A 161 13.27 -9.67 9.75
C LEU A 161 12.97 -9.74 11.25
N LYS A 162 11.74 -10.11 11.59
CA LYS A 162 11.36 -10.49 12.96
C LYS A 162 12.17 -11.73 13.37
N LYS A 163 12.52 -11.83 14.64
CA LYS A 163 13.44 -12.87 15.17
C LYS A 163 13.00 -14.31 14.82
N ASP A 164 11.69 -14.57 14.86
CA ASP A 164 11.12 -15.90 14.63
C ASP A 164 10.44 -16.02 13.26
N ALA A 165 10.80 -15.14 12.32
CA ALA A 165 10.18 -15.13 11.00
C ALA A 165 10.63 -16.34 10.17
N ILE A 166 9.64 -17.13 9.72
CA ILE A 166 9.88 -18.23 8.78
C ILE A 166 9.53 -17.72 7.38
N VAL A 167 10.53 -17.45 6.56
CA VAL A 167 10.37 -17.06 5.16
C VAL A 167 10.68 -18.28 4.28
N ARG A 168 9.77 -18.63 3.37
CA ARG A 168 9.93 -19.74 2.43
C ARG A 168 9.25 -19.42 1.10
N GLY A 169 9.86 -19.83 -0.01
CA GLY A 169 9.33 -19.63 -1.36
C GLY A 169 9.44 -18.19 -1.84
N ASN A 170 8.69 -17.87 -2.88
CA ASN A 170 8.67 -16.55 -3.48
C ASN A 170 7.91 -15.54 -2.62
N GLN A 171 8.33 -14.29 -2.66
CA GLN A 171 7.74 -13.20 -1.88
C GLN A 171 7.33 -12.05 -2.80
N ILE A 172 6.14 -11.49 -2.55
CA ILE A 172 5.67 -10.24 -3.18
C ILE A 172 5.47 -9.20 -2.09
N LEU A 173 6.16 -8.07 -2.22
CA LEU A 173 6.04 -6.95 -1.30
C LEU A 173 4.74 -6.18 -1.58
N ILE A 174 3.99 -5.84 -0.53
CA ILE A 174 2.75 -5.06 -0.62
C ILE A 174 2.96 -3.71 0.03
N ASP A 175 2.67 -2.63 -0.72
CA ASP A 175 2.68 -1.25 -0.23
C ASP A 175 1.45 -0.50 -0.75
N ASP A 176 1.12 0.64 -0.18
CA ASP A 176 0.01 1.46 -0.68
C ASP A 176 0.46 2.41 -1.81
N VAL A 177 1.61 3.04 -1.67
CA VAL A 177 2.14 4.02 -2.65
C VAL A 177 3.63 3.83 -2.89
N VAL A 178 3.99 3.63 -4.14
CA VAL A 178 5.38 3.67 -4.57
C VAL A 178 5.72 5.05 -5.13
N THR A 179 6.70 5.72 -4.52
CA THR A 179 7.19 7.02 -4.98
C THR A 179 8.60 6.92 -5.55
N THR A 180 9.62 6.84 -4.71
CA THR A 180 11.02 6.67 -5.11
C THR A 180 11.46 5.21 -5.15
N GLY A 181 10.65 4.32 -4.63
CA GLY A 181 11.00 2.91 -4.41
C GLY A 181 11.95 2.65 -3.24
N ALA A 182 12.36 3.69 -2.48
CA ALA A 182 13.32 3.54 -1.38
C ALA A 182 12.86 2.53 -0.32
N THR A 183 11.56 2.53 0.00
CA THR A 183 10.96 1.58 0.94
C THR A 183 11.03 0.15 0.42
N LEU A 184 10.68 -0.06 -0.85
CA LEU A 184 10.73 -1.38 -1.50
C LEU A 184 12.17 -1.90 -1.62
N LYS A 185 13.12 -1.01 -1.98
CA LYS A 185 14.54 -1.34 -2.05
C LYS A 185 15.06 -1.81 -0.70
N GLU A 186 14.71 -1.11 0.36
CA GLU A 186 15.15 -1.45 1.71
C GLU A 186 14.49 -2.76 2.22
N ALA A 187 13.21 -3.00 1.91
CA ALA A 187 12.55 -4.26 2.23
C ALA A 187 13.20 -5.44 1.49
N ALA A 188 13.51 -5.27 0.20
CA ALA A 188 14.23 -6.28 -0.58
C ALA A 188 15.64 -6.53 -0.01
N ARG A 189 16.37 -5.47 0.38
CA ARG A 189 17.68 -5.60 1.04
C ARG A 189 17.59 -6.43 2.34
N ALA A 190 16.57 -6.15 3.17
CA ALA A 190 16.37 -6.86 4.42
C ALA A 190 16.06 -8.35 4.19
N LEU A 191 15.28 -8.70 3.17
CA LEU A 191 15.03 -10.09 2.78
C LEU A 191 16.33 -10.75 2.25
N ASN A 192 17.03 -10.08 1.32
CA ASN A 192 18.24 -10.59 0.70
C ASN A 192 19.35 -10.87 1.73
N SER A 193 19.48 -10.05 2.79
CA SER A 193 20.48 -10.25 3.85
C SER A 193 20.29 -11.56 4.63
N GLN A 194 19.13 -12.20 4.47
CA GLN A 194 18.81 -13.50 5.07
C GLN A 194 18.63 -14.60 4.01
N GLY A 195 19.06 -14.36 2.76
CA GLY A 195 18.96 -15.32 1.67
C GLY A 195 17.58 -15.46 1.03
N PHE A 196 16.66 -14.51 1.27
CA PHE A 196 15.32 -14.54 0.69
C PHE A 196 15.16 -13.44 -0.36
N HIS A 197 14.39 -13.72 -1.43
CA HIS A 197 14.23 -12.77 -2.52
C HIS A 197 12.76 -12.42 -2.77
N ALA A 198 12.47 -11.13 -2.91
CA ALA A 198 11.19 -10.67 -3.43
C ALA A 198 11.18 -10.79 -4.96
N VAL A 199 10.24 -11.55 -5.51
CA VAL A 199 10.09 -11.70 -6.98
C VAL A 199 9.40 -10.51 -7.62
N GLY A 200 8.81 -9.63 -6.82
CA GLY A 200 8.18 -8.39 -7.25
C GLY A 200 7.52 -7.64 -6.11
N SER A 201 6.88 -6.54 -6.45
CA SER A 201 6.01 -5.83 -5.52
C SER A 201 4.72 -5.37 -6.18
N VAL A 202 3.69 -5.18 -5.36
CA VAL A 202 2.39 -4.63 -5.74
C VAL A 202 2.05 -3.45 -4.85
N SER A 203 1.52 -2.39 -5.45
CA SER A 203 0.98 -1.24 -4.72
C SER A 203 -0.35 -0.79 -5.32
N ALA A 204 -1.15 -0.08 -4.51
CA ALA A 204 -2.37 0.53 -5.04
C ALA A 204 -2.02 1.66 -6.03
N VAL A 205 -1.04 2.49 -5.71
CA VAL A 205 -0.71 3.70 -6.46
C VAL A 205 0.79 3.83 -6.72
N THR A 206 1.18 4.39 -7.87
CA THR A 206 2.56 4.77 -8.16
C THR A 206 2.67 6.24 -8.55
N ALA A 207 3.68 6.92 -8.01
CA ALA A 207 4.14 8.22 -8.49
C ALA A 207 5.36 8.10 -9.44
N CYS A 208 5.87 6.89 -9.64
CA CYS A 208 6.90 6.59 -10.63
C CYS A 208 6.21 6.39 -11.99
N VAL A 209 6.13 7.43 -12.80
CA VAL A 209 5.67 7.30 -14.18
C VAL A 209 6.84 6.79 -15.01
N ALA A 210 6.94 5.48 -15.21
CA ALA A 210 7.54 4.99 -16.43
C ALA A 210 6.50 5.26 -17.53
N LEU A 211 6.85 6.07 -18.53
CA LEU A 211 6.03 6.26 -19.72
C LEU A 211 5.62 4.89 -20.26
N PRO A 212 4.35 4.68 -20.64
CA PRO A 212 3.96 3.44 -21.27
C PRO A 212 4.84 3.24 -22.51
N LEU A 213 5.57 2.14 -22.55
CA LEU A 213 6.20 1.71 -23.79
C LEU A 213 5.06 1.52 -24.81
N ARG A 214 5.10 2.34 -25.84
CA ARG A 214 4.22 2.26 -27.01
C ARG A 214 4.38 0.91 -27.70
#